data_c9aab4cdd44fd59b13c7306212c9e992
#
_entry.id   c9aab4cdd44fd59b13c7306212c9e992
#
_cell.length_a   1.000
_cell.length_b   1.000
_cell.length_c   1.000
_cell.angle_alpha   90.00
_cell.angle_beta   90.00
_cell.angle_gamma   90.00
#
_symmetry.space_group_name_H-M   'P 1'
#
loop_
_entity.id
_entity.type
_entity.pdbx_description
1 polymer ?
#
loop_
_entity_poly.entity_id
_entity_poly.type
_entity_poly.pdbx_seq_one_letter_code
_entity_poly.pdbx_strand_id
1 'polypeptide(L)'
;MKKLIYLFLTVLIVACSSDDGNSEGGDNNSNNESLITPPAWIQGLWFNEIGIGYTFTPDDMCVSYSSNQQSFCYKAQIDLYQDVPNISTGVEQVITNDFYSIEITIGPNIYNYDGFEKISATQFRYAPTGDEVDDIAIYTKQ
;
A
#
# COMPACT_ATOMS: atom_id res chain seq x y z
N MET A 1 14.45 19.05 60.61
CA MET A 1 13.32 18.11 60.70
C MET A 1 12.63 18.17 59.35
N LYS A 2 12.94 17.18 58.53
CA LYS A 2 12.51 17.09 57.13
C LYS A 2 11.43 16.04 57.03
N LYS A 3 10.23 16.47 56.62
CA LYS A 3 9.13 15.51 56.38
C LYS A 3 9.06 15.21 54.91
N LEU A 4 9.34 13.96 54.60
CA LEU A 4 9.12 13.29 53.32
C LEU A 4 7.63 13.29 53.01
N ILE A 5 7.29 13.79 51.86
CA ILE A 5 5.98 13.57 51.25
C ILE A 5 6.20 12.70 50.04
N TYR A 6 5.96 11.41 50.20
CA TYR A 6 5.83 10.48 49.10
C TYR A 6 4.42 10.61 48.52
N LEU A 7 4.33 11.25 47.37
CA LEU A 7 3.11 11.28 46.61
C LEU A 7 3.03 9.99 45.79
N PHE A 8 2.15 9.11 46.22
CA PHE A 8 1.83 7.87 45.49
C PHE A 8 1.18 8.24 44.15
N LEU A 9 1.92 8.06 43.07
CA LEU A 9 1.40 8.07 41.73
C LEU A 9 0.80 6.69 41.43
N THR A 10 -0.46 6.52 41.75
CA THR A 10 -1.22 5.31 41.37
C THR A 10 -1.53 5.38 39.89
N VAL A 11 -0.78 4.59 39.11
CA VAL A 11 -1.09 4.31 37.72
C VAL A 11 -2.33 3.43 37.66
N LEU A 12 -3.47 4.02 37.28
CA LEU A 12 -4.68 3.29 36.96
C LEU A 12 -4.50 2.65 35.57
N ILE A 13 -4.15 1.37 35.57
CA ILE A 13 -4.24 0.54 34.38
C ILE A 13 -5.71 0.21 34.18
N VAL A 14 -6.37 0.91 33.29
CA VAL A 14 -7.71 0.52 32.82
C VAL A 14 -7.51 -0.66 31.89
N ALA A 15 -7.66 -1.85 32.41
CA ALA A 15 -7.83 -3.05 31.62
C ALA A 15 -9.25 -2.98 31.03
N CYS A 16 -9.36 -2.74 29.72
CA CYS A 16 -10.60 -3.00 28.99
C CYS A 16 -10.78 -4.52 28.92
N SER A 17 -11.61 -5.03 29.80
CA SER A 17 -12.19 -6.35 29.72
C SER A 17 -13.24 -6.33 28.60
N SER A 18 -13.05 -7.14 27.58
CA SER A 18 -14.04 -7.41 26.56
C SER A 18 -15.19 -8.19 27.17
N ASP A 19 -16.35 -7.55 27.18
CA ASP A 19 -17.61 -8.18 27.55
C ASP A 19 -18.23 -8.84 26.32
N ASP A 20 -18.48 -10.13 26.42
CA ASP A 20 -19.22 -10.92 25.43
C ASP A 20 -20.68 -10.46 25.38
N GLY A 21 -21.01 -9.63 24.42
CA GLY A 21 -22.38 -9.24 24.08
C GLY A 21 -22.76 -9.84 22.73
N ASN A 22 -23.39 -11.01 22.77
CA ASN A 22 -24.05 -11.63 21.62
C ASN A 22 -25.15 -10.69 21.10
N SER A 23 -24.95 -10.09 19.93
CA SER A 23 -26.00 -9.41 19.15
C SER A 23 -25.89 -9.90 17.72
N GLU A 24 -26.82 -10.76 17.35
CA GLU A 24 -27.12 -11.11 15.97
C GLU A 24 -27.60 -9.84 15.24
N GLY A 25 -26.69 -9.24 14.52
CA GLY A 25 -26.95 -8.22 13.52
C GLY A 25 -26.01 -8.50 12.37
N GLY A 26 -26.58 -8.96 11.25
CA GLY A 26 -25.79 -9.29 10.05
C GLY A 26 -25.14 -8.05 9.49
N ASP A 27 -23.96 -7.74 9.96
CA ASP A 27 -22.99 -6.92 9.26
C ASP A 27 -22.18 -7.86 8.38
N ASN A 28 -22.48 -7.82 7.09
CA ASN A 28 -21.54 -8.25 6.06
C ASN A 28 -20.33 -7.31 6.13
N ASN A 29 -19.52 -7.47 7.16
CA ASN A 29 -18.18 -6.92 7.20
C ASN A 29 -17.33 -7.80 6.27
N SER A 30 -17.41 -7.54 4.98
CA SER A 30 -16.36 -7.92 4.05
C SER A 30 -15.09 -7.31 4.59
N ASN A 31 -14.30 -8.09 5.32
CA ASN A 31 -12.91 -7.78 5.52
C ASN A 31 -12.26 -7.86 4.13
N ASN A 32 -12.41 -6.80 3.35
CA ASN A 32 -11.65 -6.57 2.14
C ASN A 32 -10.23 -6.22 2.61
N GLU A 33 -9.50 -7.26 3.03
CA GLU A 33 -8.05 -7.12 3.11
C GLU A 33 -7.59 -6.70 1.73
N SER A 34 -6.88 -5.59 1.65
CA SER A 34 -6.37 -5.12 0.39
C SER A 34 -5.47 -6.19 -0.21
N LEU A 35 -5.73 -6.51 -1.47
CA LEU A 35 -4.86 -7.42 -2.23
C LEU A 35 -3.49 -6.79 -2.51
N ILE A 36 -3.37 -5.45 -2.40
CA ILE A 36 -2.15 -4.68 -2.66
C ILE A 36 -1.53 -4.31 -1.32
N THR A 37 -0.29 -4.74 -1.08
CA THR A 37 0.42 -4.53 0.19
C THR A 37 1.87 -4.09 -0.03
N PRO A 38 2.12 -2.85 -0.51
CA PRO A 38 3.47 -2.36 -0.76
C PRO A 38 4.32 -2.37 0.51
N PRO A 39 5.58 -2.85 0.44
CA PRO A 39 6.45 -2.87 1.60
C PRO A 39 6.77 -1.46 2.11
N ALA A 40 7.02 -1.32 3.41
CA ALA A 40 7.21 -0.03 4.06
C ALA A 40 8.32 0.83 3.43
N TRP A 41 9.35 0.22 2.84
CA TRP A 41 10.47 0.95 2.25
C TRP A 41 10.09 1.75 1.01
N ILE A 42 9.04 1.31 0.24
CA ILE A 42 8.57 2.02 -0.96
C ILE A 42 7.43 2.99 -0.67
N GLN A 43 6.75 2.89 0.48
CA GLN A 43 5.60 3.73 0.79
C GLN A 43 5.94 5.23 0.76
N GLY A 44 5.02 6.02 0.21
CA GLY A 44 5.14 7.45 0.02
C GLY A 44 4.91 7.88 -1.43
N LEU A 45 5.23 9.13 -1.71
CA LEU A 45 5.07 9.78 -3.02
C LEU A 45 6.43 9.86 -3.71
N TRP A 46 6.49 9.48 -4.98
CA TRP A 46 7.71 9.39 -5.77
C TRP A 46 7.49 9.95 -7.15
N PHE A 47 8.44 10.72 -7.67
CA PHE A 47 8.42 11.24 -9.04
C PHE A 47 9.74 11.01 -9.75
N ASN A 48 9.66 10.80 -11.06
CA ASN A 48 10.80 10.88 -11.97
C ASN A 48 10.98 12.31 -12.49
N GLU A 49 12.02 12.52 -13.29
CA GLU A 49 12.36 13.84 -13.83
C GLU A 49 11.29 14.45 -14.75
N ILE A 50 10.48 13.64 -15.41
CA ILE A 50 9.42 14.11 -16.31
C ILE A 50 8.06 14.26 -15.61
N GLY A 51 8.01 14.09 -14.28
CA GLY A 51 6.80 14.32 -13.50
C GLY A 51 5.78 13.19 -13.52
N ILE A 52 6.17 12.00 -13.93
CA ILE A 52 5.40 10.77 -13.72
C ILE A 52 5.84 10.18 -12.40
N GLY A 53 4.89 9.73 -11.61
CA GLY A 53 5.19 9.21 -10.29
C GLY A 53 4.29 8.09 -9.82
N TYR A 54 4.63 7.59 -8.65
CA TYR A 54 3.86 6.60 -7.92
C TYR A 54 3.58 7.08 -6.51
N THR A 55 2.39 6.78 -6.03
CA THR A 55 2.04 6.88 -4.61
C THR A 55 1.78 5.48 -4.10
N PHE A 56 2.53 5.07 -3.09
CA PHE A 56 2.32 3.81 -2.39
C PHE A 56 1.78 4.08 -1.00
N THR A 57 0.65 3.47 -0.66
CA THR A 57 0.10 3.41 0.69
C THR A 57 0.30 2.00 1.27
N PRO A 58 -0.04 1.72 2.52
CA PRO A 58 0.02 0.37 3.06
C PRO A 58 -0.87 -0.64 2.33
N ASP A 59 -1.88 -0.15 1.58
CA ASP A 59 -2.96 -0.95 1.00
C ASP A 59 -3.31 -0.59 -0.45
N ASP A 60 -2.50 0.24 -1.13
CA ASP A 60 -2.74 0.62 -2.52
C ASP A 60 -1.48 1.11 -3.23
N MET A 61 -1.52 1.08 -4.55
CA MET A 61 -0.57 1.70 -5.45
C MET A 61 -1.31 2.59 -6.44
N CYS A 62 -0.83 3.82 -6.64
CA CYS A 62 -1.40 4.76 -7.59
C CYS A 62 -0.31 5.30 -8.54
N VAL A 63 -0.63 5.43 -9.81
CA VAL A 63 0.16 6.23 -10.76
C VAL A 63 -0.24 7.68 -10.59
N SER A 64 0.73 8.58 -10.46
CA SER A 64 0.55 10.00 -10.18
C SER A 64 1.22 10.87 -11.24
N TYR A 65 0.62 12.02 -11.52
CA TYR A 65 1.16 12.99 -12.48
C TYR A 65 1.31 14.34 -11.81
N SER A 66 2.53 14.88 -11.78
CA SER A 66 2.83 16.16 -11.14
C SER A 66 2.14 17.35 -11.84
N SER A 67 1.91 17.25 -13.16
CA SER A 67 1.38 18.34 -13.98
C SER A 67 -0.07 18.71 -13.68
N ASN A 68 -0.89 17.76 -13.23
CA ASN A 68 -2.32 17.94 -13.03
C ASN A 68 -2.84 17.41 -11.69
N GLN A 69 -1.95 16.91 -10.83
CA GLN A 69 -2.28 16.30 -9.53
C GLN A 69 -3.31 15.16 -9.63
N GLN A 70 -3.43 14.55 -10.81
CA GLN A 70 -4.28 13.38 -11.00
C GLN A 70 -3.52 12.14 -10.59
N SER A 71 -4.24 11.21 -9.99
CA SER A 71 -3.75 9.87 -9.69
C SER A 71 -4.77 8.83 -10.12
N PHE A 72 -4.25 7.70 -10.54
CA PHE A 72 -5.02 6.50 -10.87
C PHE A 72 -4.61 5.42 -9.88
N CYS A 73 -5.54 4.94 -9.06
CA CYS A 73 -5.28 3.98 -7.99
C CYS A 73 -5.84 2.61 -8.35
N TYR A 74 -5.04 1.57 -8.13
CA TYR A 74 -5.37 0.20 -8.55
C TYR A 74 -6.41 -0.47 -7.66
N LYS A 75 -6.40 -0.19 -6.35
CA LYS A 75 -7.42 -0.72 -5.45
C LYS A 75 -8.82 -0.35 -5.92
N ALA A 76 -9.05 0.92 -6.25
CA ALA A 76 -10.34 1.38 -6.75
C ALA A 76 -10.75 0.67 -8.06
N GLN A 77 -9.79 0.30 -8.90
CA GLN A 77 -10.06 -0.46 -10.12
C GLN A 77 -10.42 -1.92 -9.80
N ILE A 78 -9.69 -2.55 -8.91
CA ILE A 78 -10.00 -3.92 -8.48
C ILE A 78 -11.38 -3.97 -7.85
N ASP A 79 -11.69 -3.07 -6.92
CA ASP A 79 -12.99 -2.98 -6.24
C ASP A 79 -14.15 -2.77 -7.23
N LEU A 80 -13.92 -2.00 -8.30
CA LEU A 80 -14.94 -1.77 -9.34
C LEU A 80 -15.29 -3.05 -10.11
N TYR A 81 -14.33 -3.95 -10.32
CA TYR A 81 -14.49 -5.11 -11.19
C TYR A 81 -14.64 -6.44 -10.45
N GLN A 82 -14.33 -6.50 -9.13
CA GLN A 82 -14.33 -7.76 -8.39
C GLN A 82 -15.69 -8.48 -8.37
N ASP A 83 -16.79 -7.71 -8.43
CA ASP A 83 -18.16 -8.24 -8.40
C ASP A 83 -18.83 -8.31 -9.79
N VAL A 84 -18.08 -7.98 -10.85
CA VAL A 84 -18.62 -8.00 -12.22
C VAL A 84 -18.58 -9.42 -12.78
N PRO A 85 -19.72 -10.00 -13.17
CA PRO A 85 -19.76 -11.36 -13.74
C PRO A 85 -18.82 -11.52 -14.94
N ASN A 86 -18.07 -12.62 -14.97
CA ASN A 86 -17.10 -12.97 -16.01
C ASN A 86 -15.86 -12.05 -16.12
N ILE A 87 -15.65 -11.17 -15.17
CA ILE A 87 -14.38 -10.46 -15.02
C ILE A 87 -13.64 -11.06 -13.83
N SER A 88 -12.43 -11.54 -14.06
CA SER A 88 -11.53 -11.95 -12.99
C SER A 88 -10.67 -10.78 -12.56
N THR A 89 -10.45 -10.67 -11.26
CA THR A 89 -9.44 -9.74 -10.70
C THR A 89 -8.43 -10.55 -9.91
N GLY A 90 -7.18 -10.14 -9.97
CA GLY A 90 -6.10 -10.82 -9.23
C GLY A 90 -4.93 -9.87 -8.99
N VAL A 91 -4.20 -10.14 -7.91
CA VAL A 91 -2.96 -9.43 -7.58
C VAL A 91 -1.93 -10.46 -7.15
N GLU A 92 -0.79 -10.45 -7.82
CA GLU A 92 0.39 -11.22 -7.42
C GLU A 92 1.51 -10.25 -7.07
N GLN A 93 2.25 -10.53 -5.99
CA GLN A 93 3.29 -9.63 -5.52
C GLN A 93 4.55 -10.41 -5.14
N VAL A 94 5.71 -9.83 -5.44
CA VAL A 94 7.00 -10.27 -4.88
C VAL A 94 7.53 -9.14 -4.01
N ILE A 95 7.77 -9.44 -2.74
CA ILE A 95 8.23 -8.47 -1.76
C ILE A 95 9.54 -8.95 -1.15
N THR A 96 10.59 -8.14 -1.28
CA THR A 96 11.86 -8.32 -0.59
C THR A 96 12.28 -7.03 0.14
N ASN A 97 13.48 -7.00 0.72
CA ASN A 97 14.01 -5.80 1.38
C ASN A 97 14.40 -4.68 0.40
N ASP A 98 14.59 -5.02 -0.86
CA ASP A 98 15.15 -4.14 -1.90
C ASP A 98 14.43 -4.24 -3.25
N PHE A 99 13.47 -5.14 -3.38
CA PHE A 99 12.66 -5.29 -4.59
C PHE A 99 11.19 -5.47 -4.25
N TYR A 100 10.34 -4.82 -5.04
CA TYR A 100 8.90 -4.98 -5.02
C TYR A 100 8.39 -5.10 -6.45
N SER A 101 7.65 -6.14 -6.74
CA SER A 101 6.89 -6.21 -7.98
C SER A 101 5.44 -6.54 -7.71
N ILE A 102 4.59 -6.06 -8.60
CA ILE A 102 3.16 -6.27 -8.55
C ILE A 102 2.63 -6.57 -9.95
N GLU A 103 1.84 -7.62 -10.02
CA GLU A 103 1.08 -8.01 -11.18
C GLU A 103 -0.40 -7.87 -10.86
N ILE A 104 -1.13 -7.08 -11.65
CA ILE A 104 -2.55 -6.82 -11.46
C ILE A 104 -3.29 -7.26 -12.69
N THR A 105 -4.20 -8.21 -12.52
CA THR A 105 -5.10 -8.72 -13.55
C THR A 105 -6.50 -8.19 -13.32
N ILE A 106 -7.09 -7.54 -14.34
CA ILE A 106 -8.50 -7.12 -14.36
C ILE A 106 -9.11 -7.60 -15.67
N GLY A 107 -9.92 -8.65 -15.60
CA GLY A 107 -10.50 -9.30 -16.78
C GLY A 107 -9.49 -10.12 -17.58
N PRO A 108 -9.92 -10.72 -18.69
CA PRO A 108 -9.08 -11.64 -19.45
C PRO A 108 -7.96 -10.97 -20.25
N ASN A 109 -8.04 -9.65 -20.47
CA ASN A 109 -7.17 -8.93 -21.38
C ASN A 109 -6.52 -7.67 -20.78
N ILE A 110 -6.82 -7.32 -19.54
CA ILE A 110 -6.21 -6.17 -18.90
C ILE A 110 -5.18 -6.71 -17.90
N TYR A 111 -3.95 -6.40 -18.19
CA TYR A 111 -2.81 -6.84 -17.43
C TYR A 111 -1.88 -5.67 -17.18
N ASN A 112 -1.46 -5.51 -15.94
CA ASN A 112 -0.43 -4.56 -15.57
C ASN A 112 0.63 -5.26 -14.74
N TYR A 113 1.87 -5.02 -15.07
CA TYR A 113 3.01 -5.50 -14.34
C TYR A 113 3.99 -4.35 -14.09
N ASP A 114 4.29 -4.12 -12.83
CA ASP A 114 5.28 -3.13 -12.41
C ASP A 114 6.32 -3.77 -11.48
N GLY A 115 7.57 -3.36 -11.63
CA GLY A 115 8.68 -3.76 -10.77
C GLY A 115 9.50 -2.55 -10.34
N PHE A 116 9.98 -2.58 -9.09
CA PHE A 116 10.67 -1.48 -8.43
C PHE A 116 11.87 -2.02 -7.66
N GLU A 117 13.05 -1.50 -7.93
CA GLU A 117 14.26 -1.88 -7.22
C GLU A 117 14.78 -0.70 -6.40
N LYS A 118 14.98 -0.94 -5.12
CA LYS A 118 15.47 0.07 -4.19
C LYS A 118 16.92 0.42 -4.46
N ILE A 119 17.22 1.69 -4.66
CA ILE A 119 18.57 2.23 -4.75
C ILE A 119 19.02 2.76 -3.39
N SER A 120 18.13 3.48 -2.70
CA SER A 120 18.39 4.11 -1.39
C SER A 120 17.09 4.29 -0.60
N ALA A 121 17.14 4.97 0.53
CA ALA A 121 15.94 5.33 1.28
C ALA A 121 15.04 6.36 0.54
N THR A 122 15.61 7.07 -0.44
CA THR A 122 14.94 8.16 -1.17
C THR A 122 14.93 7.96 -2.69
N GLN A 123 15.41 6.82 -3.19
CA GLN A 123 15.43 6.52 -4.61
C GLN A 123 15.14 5.06 -4.89
N PHE A 124 14.34 4.81 -5.91
CA PHE A 124 14.22 3.51 -6.56
C PHE A 124 14.31 3.65 -8.07
N ARG A 125 14.60 2.56 -8.75
CA ARG A 125 14.47 2.45 -10.20
C ARG A 125 13.27 1.60 -10.57
N TYR A 126 12.60 1.98 -11.65
CA TYR A 126 11.60 1.14 -12.29
C TYR A 126 12.28 -0.01 -12.99
N ALA A 127 11.91 -1.23 -12.66
CA ALA A 127 12.52 -2.46 -13.15
C ALA A 127 11.42 -3.48 -13.53
N PRO A 128 10.66 -3.23 -14.61
CA PRO A 128 9.70 -4.19 -15.10
C PRO A 128 10.45 -5.46 -15.50
N THR A 129 9.89 -6.63 -15.16
CA THR A 129 10.53 -7.88 -15.57
C THR A 129 10.25 -8.14 -17.02
N GLY A 130 11.31 -8.39 -17.76
CA GLY A 130 11.17 -9.13 -18.99
C GLY A 130 11.99 -8.70 -20.19
N ASP A 131 12.46 -7.51 -20.29
CA ASP A 131 13.42 -7.17 -21.34
C ASP A 131 14.28 -5.98 -20.90
N GLU A 132 15.49 -5.88 -21.42
CA GLU A 132 16.40 -4.77 -21.21
C GLU A 132 15.69 -3.46 -21.56
N VAL A 133 15.22 -2.76 -20.54
CA VAL A 133 14.64 -1.43 -20.73
C VAL A 133 15.80 -0.46 -20.76
N ASP A 134 16.12 0.04 -21.95
CA ASP A 134 17.21 1.00 -22.18
C ASP A 134 17.01 2.32 -21.41
N ASP A 135 15.79 2.62 -20.94
CA ASP A 135 15.45 3.81 -20.16
C ASP A 135 14.99 3.44 -18.73
N ILE A 136 15.97 3.21 -17.88
CA ILE A 136 15.70 2.98 -16.44
C ILE A 136 15.29 4.29 -15.79
N ALA A 137 13.99 4.47 -15.58
CA ALA A 137 13.49 5.64 -14.87
C ALA A 137 13.83 5.54 -13.38
N ILE A 138 14.51 6.57 -12.86
CA ILE A 138 14.79 6.74 -11.44
C ILE A 138 13.72 7.64 -10.85
N TYR A 139 13.18 7.21 -9.73
CA TYR A 139 12.18 7.92 -8.96
C TYR A 139 12.76 8.40 -7.64
N THR A 140 12.45 9.62 -7.28
CA THR A 140 12.92 10.26 -6.04
C THR A 140 11.73 10.55 -5.14
N LYS A 141 11.89 10.23 -3.85
CA LYS A 141 10.88 10.47 -2.81
C LYS A 141 10.68 11.95 -2.57
N GLN A 142 9.42 12.34 -2.42
CA GLN A 142 9.00 13.70 -2.11
C GLN A 142 8.80 13.92 -0.62
#